data_8b1541cf448c5b311a1b34a03d3e23e2
#
_entry.id   8b1541cf448c5b311a1b34a03d3e23e2
#
_cell.length_a   1.000
_cell.length_b   1.000
_cell.length_c   1.000
_cell.angle_alpha   90.00
_cell.angle_beta   90.00
_cell.angle_gamma   90.00
#
_symmetry.space_group_name_H-M   'P 1'
#
loop_
_entity.id
_entity.type
_entity.pdbx_description
1 polymer ?
#
loop_
_entity_poly.entity_id
_entity_poly.type
_entity_poly.pdbx_seq_one_letter_code
_entity_poly.pdbx_strand_id
1 'polypeptide(L)'
;MTVANRQSISRAPTGSEEPLARACPADGTPTGHSPDAAATLRGLAETISGVGIGSEALARTLRNAAERDLSLGRLLEGHANALQLIRHYAEPQVASQRPGDAASGGLLGVWGADVPARPVSASPEGRLSGSKRFASGLGFLDKAIVTAGRGPALQLFLVDASDPARHDHDSWDMAGMQASCSGTFDCDGLAAEPIGGPGVYTVEPFFVGGTWRIAAVTLGGIVGLIEHAGRVLRERGQQGAEAHLMRLAPISVRAVAAWPAILRAARFATGPDGHAAPEEAAVLSVSCRLLTEELGQDAIAAVERSVGLSMFTTDDPTGRHARDLSCYMRQATRDAFLLRAGRAYLGSGKPLREWLDDDL
;
A
#
# COMPACT_ATOMS: atom_id res chain seq x y z
N MET A 1 49.44 -17.24 19.23
CA MET A 1 49.54 -18.17 18.12
C MET A 1 48.61 -19.34 18.39
N THR A 2 47.48 -19.42 17.73
CA THR A 2 46.83 -20.67 17.32
C THR A 2 45.65 -20.27 16.41
N VAL A 3 45.75 -20.63 15.16
CA VAL A 3 44.77 -20.41 14.11
C VAL A 3 43.69 -21.49 14.29
N ALA A 4 42.45 -21.12 14.49
CA ALA A 4 41.31 -22.04 14.54
C ALA A 4 40.44 -21.86 13.30
N ASN A 5 40.54 -22.84 12.46
CA ASN A 5 39.64 -23.53 11.56
C ASN A 5 38.29 -22.86 11.24
N ARG A 6 38.20 -22.40 9.96
CA ARG A 6 36.92 -22.09 9.32
C ARG A 6 36.23 -23.41 8.92
N GLN A 7 35.20 -23.77 9.66
CA GLN A 7 34.22 -24.77 9.19
C GLN A 7 33.17 -24.07 8.32
N SER A 8 33.11 -24.45 7.07
CA SER A 8 32.07 -24.13 6.11
C SER A 8 30.75 -24.75 6.56
N ILE A 9 29.79 -23.93 6.96
CA ILE A 9 28.42 -24.37 7.22
C ILE A 9 27.72 -24.50 5.86
N SER A 10 27.51 -25.74 5.44
CA SER A 10 26.68 -26.12 4.31
C SER A 10 25.23 -25.71 4.57
N ARG A 11 24.68 -24.82 3.75
CA ARG A 11 23.26 -24.47 3.74
C ARG A 11 22.44 -25.59 3.12
N ALA A 12 21.51 -26.16 3.87
CA ALA A 12 20.45 -27.01 3.31
C ALA A 12 19.38 -26.12 2.62
N PRO A 13 18.84 -26.51 1.46
CA PRO A 13 17.81 -25.75 0.79
C PRO A 13 16.46 -25.98 1.46
N THR A 14 15.94 -25.01 2.20
CA THR A 14 14.52 -24.89 2.50
C THR A 14 13.86 -24.16 1.34
N GLY A 15 12.73 -24.69 0.86
CA GLY A 15 12.02 -24.25 -0.33
C GLY A 15 11.95 -22.72 -0.48
N SER A 16 12.50 -22.23 -1.55
CA SER A 16 12.67 -20.81 -1.85
C SER A 16 11.38 -20.24 -2.43
N GLU A 17 10.55 -19.62 -1.61
CA GLU A 17 9.69 -18.55 -2.12
C GLU A 17 10.59 -17.33 -2.34
N GLU A 18 11.02 -17.09 -3.58
CA GLU A 18 11.83 -15.92 -3.92
C GLU A 18 11.02 -14.64 -3.71
N PRO A 19 11.58 -13.63 -3.02
CA PRO A 19 10.91 -12.35 -2.85
C PRO A 19 10.82 -11.58 -4.17
N LEU A 20 9.78 -10.74 -4.32
CA LEU A 20 9.58 -9.81 -5.44
C LEU A 20 10.81 -8.95 -5.77
N ALA A 21 11.75 -8.80 -4.86
CA ALA A 21 12.94 -7.93 -4.94
C ALA A 21 13.88 -8.14 -6.13
N ARG A 22 13.69 -9.17 -6.93
CA ARG A 22 14.44 -9.37 -8.21
C ARG A 22 13.56 -9.14 -9.44
N ALA A 23 12.37 -8.57 -9.26
CA ALA A 23 11.35 -8.54 -10.30
C ALA A 23 11.40 -7.30 -11.21
N CYS A 24 12.14 -6.25 -10.85
CA CYS A 24 12.30 -5.07 -11.70
C CYS A 24 13.69 -5.07 -12.34
N PRO A 25 13.81 -5.36 -13.63
CA PRO A 25 15.09 -5.27 -14.33
C PRO A 25 15.50 -3.80 -14.50
N ALA A 26 16.78 -3.52 -14.31
CA ALA A 26 17.37 -2.19 -14.50
C ALA A 26 17.30 -1.67 -15.96
N ASP A 27 16.98 -2.54 -16.92
CA ASP A 27 16.91 -2.25 -18.35
C ASP A 27 15.49 -2.13 -18.92
N GLY A 28 14.46 -2.14 -18.05
CA GLY A 28 13.06 -1.97 -18.47
C GLY A 28 12.48 -3.15 -19.27
N THR A 29 13.21 -4.25 -19.40
CA THR A 29 12.70 -5.44 -20.09
C THR A 29 11.91 -6.33 -19.11
N PRO A 30 10.73 -6.88 -19.49
CA PRO A 30 9.90 -7.73 -18.62
C PRO A 30 10.51 -9.09 -18.25
N THR A 31 11.79 -9.31 -18.51
CA THR A 31 12.45 -10.62 -18.46
C THR A 31 12.95 -11.07 -17.09
N GLY A 32 12.72 -10.30 -16.02
CA GLY A 32 13.26 -10.57 -14.69
C GLY A 32 12.28 -10.88 -13.57
N HIS A 33 10.98 -10.92 -13.84
CA HIS A 33 9.99 -11.29 -12.84
C HIS A 33 10.12 -12.79 -12.54
N SER A 34 10.26 -13.16 -11.27
CA SER A 34 9.96 -14.54 -10.90
C SER A 34 8.53 -14.81 -11.36
N PRO A 35 8.31 -15.78 -12.27
CA PRO A 35 6.96 -16.10 -12.75
C PRO A 35 5.98 -16.36 -11.60
N ASP A 36 6.49 -16.80 -10.47
CA ASP A 36 5.76 -17.13 -9.25
C ASP A 36 5.24 -15.86 -8.53
N ALA A 37 6.03 -14.79 -8.49
CA ALA A 37 5.63 -13.54 -7.84
C ALA A 37 4.52 -12.81 -8.62
N ALA A 38 4.63 -12.76 -9.95
CA ALA A 38 3.60 -12.20 -10.81
C ALA A 38 2.31 -13.04 -10.75
N ALA A 39 2.41 -14.37 -10.73
CA ALA A 39 1.28 -15.27 -10.58
C ALA A 39 0.59 -15.09 -9.22
N THR A 40 1.35 -14.98 -8.14
CA THR A 40 0.83 -14.70 -6.79
C THR A 40 0.07 -13.38 -6.75
N LEU A 41 0.63 -12.30 -7.31
CA LEU A 41 -0.01 -11.00 -7.39
C LEU A 41 -1.33 -11.06 -8.17
N ARG A 42 -1.35 -11.72 -9.34
CA ARG A 42 -2.54 -11.88 -10.17
C ARG A 42 -3.60 -12.73 -9.47
N GLY A 43 -3.26 -13.85 -8.85
CA GLY A 43 -4.20 -14.70 -8.11
C GLY A 43 -4.85 -13.99 -6.91
N LEU A 44 -4.10 -13.15 -6.19
CA LEU A 44 -4.66 -12.32 -5.11
C LEU A 44 -5.53 -11.19 -5.66
N ALA A 45 -5.16 -10.59 -6.79
CA ALA A 45 -5.96 -9.57 -7.46
C ALA A 45 -7.29 -10.16 -7.97
N GLU A 46 -7.30 -11.36 -8.53
CA GLU A 46 -8.52 -12.10 -8.90
C GLU A 46 -9.43 -12.33 -7.69
N THR A 47 -8.85 -12.71 -6.54
CA THR A 47 -9.59 -12.87 -5.29
C THR A 47 -10.27 -11.56 -4.86
N ILE A 48 -9.60 -10.41 -5.04
CA ILE A 48 -10.14 -9.08 -4.74
C ILE A 48 -11.23 -8.69 -5.76
N SER A 49 -11.09 -9.08 -7.01
CA SER A 49 -12.00 -8.72 -8.11
C SER A 49 -13.28 -9.55 -8.14
N GLY A 50 -13.19 -10.86 -7.91
CA GLY A 50 -14.22 -11.86 -8.21
C GLY A 50 -15.38 -11.93 -7.23
N VAL A 51 -15.24 -11.37 -6.04
CA VAL A 51 -16.32 -11.29 -5.05
C VAL A 51 -16.49 -9.82 -4.72
N GLY A 52 -17.71 -9.33 -4.50
CA GLY A 52 -17.90 -8.10 -3.75
C GLY A 52 -17.27 -8.29 -2.38
N ILE A 53 -15.92 -8.33 -2.37
CA ILE A 53 -15.13 -8.68 -1.18
C ILE A 53 -15.52 -7.70 -0.08
N GLY A 54 -16.11 -8.20 0.98
CA GLY A 54 -16.45 -7.37 2.13
C GLY A 54 -15.19 -6.67 2.65
N SER A 55 -15.34 -5.47 3.13
CA SER A 55 -14.21 -4.62 3.56
C SER A 55 -13.27 -5.30 4.56
N GLU A 56 -13.80 -6.14 5.46
CA GLU A 56 -12.97 -6.89 6.41
C GLU A 56 -12.12 -7.97 5.72
N ALA A 57 -12.69 -8.70 4.77
CA ALA A 57 -11.94 -9.70 4.02
C ALA A 57 -10.84 -9.03 3.18
N LEU A 58 -11.14 -7.88 2.56
CA LEU A 58 -10.15 -7.08 1.87
C LEU A 58 -9.04 -6.59 2.83
N ALA A 59 -9.41 -6.06 4.00
CA ALA A 59 -8.43 -5.63 5.00
C ALA A 59 -7.50 -6.78 5.43
N ARG A 60 -8.04 -8.00 5.63
CA ARG A 60 -7.25 -9.21 5.95
C ARG A 60 -6.31 -9.58 4.80
N THR A 61 -6.81 -9.56 3.56
CA THR A 61 -6.00 -9.87 2.37
C THR A 61 -4.84 -8.90 2.24
N LEU A 62 -5.09 -7.60 2.37
CA LEU A 62 -4.07 -6.55 2.28
C LEU A 62 -3.02 -6.69 3.40
N ARG A 63 -3.46 -6.90 4.65
CA ARG A 63 -2.57 -7.13 5.78
C ARG A 63 -1.67 -8.35 5.57
N ASN A 64 -2.26 -9.48 5.19
CA ASN A 64 -1.52 -10.74 5.00
C ASN A 64 -0.52 -10.65 3.83
N ALA A 65 -0.88 -9.94 2.76
CA ALA A 65 0.03 -9.69 1.64
C ALA A 65 1.23 -8.84 2.09
N ALA A 66 0.97 -7.75 2.83
CA ALA A 66 2.01 -6.84 3.30
C ALA A 66 2.89 -7.43 4.42
N GLU A 67 2.38 -8.36 5.21
CA GLU A 67 3.14 -9.15 6.18
C GLU A 67 4.27 -9.94 5.50
N ARG A 68 3.99 -10.45 4.31
CA ARG A 68 4.96 -11.20 3.48
C ARG A 68 5.89 -10.24 2.71
N ASP A 69 5.30 -9.26 2.03
CA ASP A 69 6.01 -8.27 1.22
C ASP A 69 5.16 -6.98 1.08
N LEU A 70 5.73 -5.86 1.51
CA LEU A 70 5.05 -4.56 1.47
C LEU A 70 4.76 -4.07 0.04
N SER A 71 5.61 -4.43 -0.92
CA SER A 71 5.39 -4.08 -2.32
C SER A 71 4.18 -4.82 -2.89
N LEU A 72 4.01 -6.11 -2.54
CA LEU A 72 2.80 -6.87 -2.86
C LEU A 72 1.55 -6.22 -2.23
N GLY A 73 1.62 -5.88 -0.94
CA GLY A 73 0.53 -5.17 -0.24
C GLY A 73 0.17 -3.85 -0.91
N ARG A 74 1.16 -3.07 -1.36
CA ARG A 74 0.97 -1.80 -2.07
C ARG A 74 0.28 -1.97 -3.42
N LEU A 75 0.70 -2.95 -4.21
CA LEU A 75 0.11 -3.21 -5.53
C LEU A 75 -1.34 -3.67 -5.41
N LEU A 76 -1.64 -4.55 -4.46
CA LEU A 76 -3.01 -5.00 -4.18
C LEU A 76 -3.90 -3.88 -3.62
N GLU A 77 -3.36 -2.99 -2.78
CA GLU A 77 -4.07 -1.80 -2.30
C GLU A 77 -4.45 -0.88 -3.47
N GLY A 78 -3.51 -0.63 -4.38
CA GLY A 78 -3.76 0.15 -5.60
C GLY A 78 -4.83 -0.47 -6.50
N HIS A 79 -4.79 -1.80 -6.65
CA HIS A 79 -5.79 -2.55 -7.41
C HIS A 79 -7.19 -2.46 -6.78
N ALA A 80 -7.29 -2.68 -5.47
CA ALA A 80 -8.55 -2.55 -4.74
C ALA A 80 -9.14 -1.13 -4.82
N ASN A 81 -8.27 -0.11 -4.73
CA ASN A 81 -8.67 1.28 -4.87
C ASN A 81 -9.19 1.59 -6.29
N ALA A 82 -8.50 1.12 -7.33
CA ALA A 82 -8.95 1.30 -8.71
C ALA A 82 -10.32 0.65 -8.96
N LEU A 83 -10.52 -0.58 -8.48
CA LEU A 83 -11.81 -1.27 -8.56
C LEU A 83 -12.93 -0.49 -7.85
N GLN A 84 -12.64 0.06 -6.67
CA GLN A 84 -13.61 0.88 -5.93
C GLN A 84 -13.99 2.13 -6.72
N LEU A 85 -13.02 2.86 -7.27
CA LEU A 85 -13.26 4.06 -8.07
C LEU A 85 -14.09 3.75 -9.33
N ILE A 86 -13.79 2.65 -10.02
CA ILE A 86 -14.57 2.20 -11.18
C ILE A 86 -16.01 1.89 -10.78
N ARG A 87 -16.22 1.12 -9.70
CA ARG A 87 -17.57 0.74 -9.24
C ARG A 87 -18.44 1.93 -8.85
N HIS A 88 -17.84 2.97 -8.26
CA HIS A 88 -18.59 4.12 -7.77
C HIS A 88 -18.81 5.21 -8.83
N TYR A 89 -17.88 5.38 -9.74
CA TYR A 89 -17.87 6.55 -10.61
C TYR A 89 -17.94 6.25 -12.11
N ALA A 90 -17.65 5.02 -12.54
CA ALA A 90 -17.74 4.70 -13.96
C ALA A 90 -19.21 4.54 -14.41
N GLU A 91 -19.49 4.96 -15.63
CA GLU A 91 -20.80 4.72 -16.28
C GLU A 91 -21.12 3.21 -16.31
N PRO A 92 -22.40 2.80 -16.17
CA PRO A 92 -22.78 1.37 -16.10
C PRO A 92 -22.25 0.54 -17.26
N GLN A 93 -22.17 1.10 -18.46
CA GLN A 93 -21.63 0.43 -19.64
C GLN A 93 -20.12 0.18 -19.52
N VAL A 94 -19.40 1.13 -18.94
CA VAL A 94 -17.97 1.05 -18.65
C VAL A 94 -17.73 0.06 -17.50
N ALA A 95 -18.54 0.14 -16.46
CA ALA A 95 -18.48 -0.77 -15.31
C ALA A 95 -18.80 -2.23 -15.70
N SER A 96 -19.75 -2.45 -16.63
CA SER A 96 -20.14 -3.80 -17.07
C SER A 96 -19.17 -4.45 -18.05
N GLN A 97 -18.46 -3.66 -18.86
CA GLN A 97 -17.45 -4.18 -19.80
C GLN A 97 -16.11 -4.53 -19.12
N ARG A 98 -15.88 -4.04 -17.91
CA ARG A 98 -14.59 -4.12 -17.19
C ARG A 98 -14.48 -5.03 -15.98
N PRO A 99 -15.56 -5.50 -15.34
CA PRO A 99 -15.45 -6.69 -14.50
C PRO A 99 -14.84 -7.88 -15.25
N GLY A 100 -15.01 -7.94 -16.58
CA GLY A 100 -14.38 -8.94 -17.46
C GLY A 100 -12.86 -8.79 -17.57
N ASP A 101 -12.34 -7.55 -17.72
CA ASP A 101 -10.90 -7.30 -17.79
C ASP A 101 -10.22 -7.55 -16.43
N ALA A 102 -10.85 -7.16 -15.31
CA ALA A 102 -10.38 -7.46 -13.96
C ALA A 102 -10.66 -8.92 -13.55
N ALA A 103 -11.78 -9.51 -13.96
CA ALA A 103 -12.10 -10.93 -13.74
C ALA A 103 -11.26 -11.86 -14.65
N SER A 104 -10.67 -11.36 -15.73
CA SER A 104 -9.66 -12.06 -16.53
C SER A 104 -8.24 -11.96 -15.98
N GLY A 105 -8.06 -11.48 -14.73
CA GLY A 105 -6.76 -11.37 -14.06
C GLY A 105 -5.99 -10.09 -14.38
N GLY A 106 -6.64 -9.07 -14.94
CA GLY A 106 -6.02 -7.76 -15.21
C GLY A 106 -5.70 -6.99 -13.93
N LEU A 107 -4.47 -6.48 -13.82
CA LEU A 107 -4.00 -5.67 -12.70
C LEU A 107 -4.26 -4.19 -12.95
N LEU A 108 -4.83 -3.53 -11.95
CA LEU A 108 -5.15 -2.11 -11.98
C LEU A 108 -4.30 -1.32 -10.96
N GLY A 109 -4.09 -0.03 -11.23
CA GLY A 109 -3.44 0.88 -10.29
C GLY A 109 -4.10 2.25 -10.23
N VAL A 110 -3.67 3.06 -9.26
CA VAL A 110 -4.08 4.46 -9.12
C VAL A 110 -2.84 5.33 -8.93
N TRP A 111 -2.65 6.31 -9.83
CA TRP A 111 -1.52 7.23 -9.82
C TRP A 111 -2.00 8.69 -9.75
N GLY A 112 -1.91 9.27 -8.54
CA GLY A 112 -2.41 10.63 -8.29
C GLY A 112 -1.33 11.71 -8.35
N ALA A 113 -0.04 11.37 -8.15
CA ALA A 113 1.03 12.36 -8.02
C ALA A 113 1.62 12.75 -9.38
N ASP A 114 1.62 14.04 -9.69
CA ASP A 114 2.26 14.56 -10.90
C ASP A 114 3.77 14.78 -10.73
N VAL A 115 4.52 14.65 -11.81
CA VAL A 115 5.84 15.28 -11.90
C VAL A 115 5.65 16.80 -11.84
N PRO A 116 6.28 17.52 -10.88
CA PRO A 116 5.98 18.95 -10.66
C PRO A 116 6.17 19.82 -11.90
N ALA A 117 7.17 19.53 -12.72
CA ALA A 117 7.46 20.27 -13.95
C ALA A 117 6.57 19.85 -15.15
N ARG A 118 5.85 18.73 -15.04
CA ARG A 118 5.00 18.15 -16.09
C ARG A 118 3.68 17.65 -15.53
N PRO A 119 2.84 18.54 -14.94
CA PRO A 119 1.55 18.13 -14.37
C PRO A 119 0.63 17.58 -15.47
N VAL A 120 -0.16 16.56 -15.12
CA VAL A 120 -1.04 15.92 -16.09
C VAL A 120 -2.28 16.79 -16.32
N SER A 121 -2.57 17.02 -17.59
CA SER A 121 -3.78 17.69 -18.09
C SER A 121 -4.42 16.86 -19.20
N ALA A 122 -5.72 17.09 -19.43
CA ALA A 122 -6.48 16.46 -20.51
C ALA A 122 -6.92 17.51 -21.53
N SER A 123 -6.80 17.18 -22.82
CA SER A 123 -7.37 17.99 -23.90
C SER A 123 -8.88 17.70 -24.03
N PRO A 124 -9.65 18.59 -24.71
CA PRO A 124 -11.07 18.37 -25.00
C PRO A 124 -11.34 17.06 -25.78
N GLU A 125 -10.36 16.60 -26.55
CA GLU A 125 -10.43 15.39 -27.36
C GLU A 125 -10.07 14.10 -26.55
N GLY A 126 -9.89 14.23 -25.22
CA GLY A 126 -9.60 13.11 -24.34
C GLY A 126 -8.15 12.59 -24.42
N ARG A 127 -7.20 13.43 -24.83
CA ARG A 127 -5.78 13.09 -24.80
C ARG A 127 -5.10 13.73 -23.61
N LEU A 128 -4.25 12.93 -22.95
CA LEU A 128 -3.46 13.39 -21.81
C LEU A 128 -2.12 13.99 -22.28
N SER A 129 -1.58 14.86 -21.45
CA SER A 129 -0.19 15.35 -21.52
C SER A 129 0.37 15.50 -20.12
N GLY A 130 1.70 15.37 -19.98
CA GLY A 130 2.38 15.39 -18.68
C GLY A 130 2.80 14.01 -18.19
N SER A 131 3.22 13.90 -16.92
CA SER A 131 3.74 12.65 -16.39
C SER A 131 3.35 12.45 -14.93
N LYS A 132 3.12 11.17 -14.55
CA LYS A 132 2.92 10.73 -13.16
C LYS A 132 4.24 10.29 -12.57
N ARG A 133 4.49 10.66 -11.29
CA ARG A 133 5.56 10.10 -10.47
C ARG A 133 5.01 9.18 -9.38
N PHE A 134 5.88 8.37 -8.82
CA PHE A 134 5.50 7.37 -7.82
C PHE A 134 4.44 6.39 -8.35
N ALA A 135 4.50 6.16 -9.65
CA ALA A 135 3.66 5.21 -10.37
C ALA A 135 4.11 3.78 -10.01
N SER A 136 3.46 3.18 -9.00
CA SER A 136 3.76 1.81 -8.58
C SER A 136 3.20 0.80 -9.55
N GLY A 137 3.94 -0.29 -9.81
CA GLY A 137 3.50 -1.41 -10.63
C GLY A 137 3.80 -1.26 -12.11
N LEU A 138 4.76 -0.41 -12.50
CA LEU A 138 5.23 -0.33 -13.89
C LEU A 138 5.71 -1.70 -14.36
N GLY A 139 5.22 -2.16 -15.52
CA GLY A 139 5.47 -3.49 -16.06
C GLY A 139 4.60 -4.62 -15.49
N PHE A 140 3.81 -4.35 -14.42
CA PHE A 140 2.83 -5.29 -13.88
C PHE A 140 1.39 -4.94 -14.23
N LEU A 141 1.08 -3.63 -14.24
CA LEU A 141 -0.29 -3.16 -14.43
C LEU A 141 -0.70 -3.19 -15.89
N ASP A 142 -1.92 -3.66 -16.14
CA ASP A 142 -2.56 -3.62 -17.45
C ASP A 142 -3.17 -2.23 -17.68
N LYS A 143 -3.83 -1.65 -16.66
CA LYS A 143 -4.43 -0.32 -16.71
C LYS A 143 -4.20 0.45 -15.41
N ALA A 144 -4.24 1.77 -15.48
CA ALA A 144 -4.17 2.64 -14.31
C ALA A 144 -5.22 3.75 -14.37
N ILE A 145 -5.71 4.13 -13.19
CA ILE A 145 -6.46 5.38 -13.04
C ILE A 145 -5.45 6.49 -12.74
N VAL A 146 -5.45 7.51 -13.56
CA VAL A 146 -4.64 8.71 -13.38
C VAL A 146 -5.52 9.91 -13.11
N THR A 147 -5.04 10.86 -12.32
CA THR A 147 -5.69 12.14 -12.12
C THR A 147 -5.16 13.15 -13.13
N ALA A 148 -6.01 14.04 -13.67
CA ALA A 148 -5.59 15.19 -14.46
C ALA A 148 -6.32 16.45 -13.98
N GLY A 149 -5.67 17.60 -14.06
CA GLY A 149 -6.20 18.86 -13.54
C GLY A 149 -5.96 19.03 -12.03
N ARG A 150 -6.56 20.09 -11.45
CA ARG A 150 -6.38 20.45 -10.03
C ARG A 150 -7.67 21.00 -9.42
N GLY A 151 -7.78 20.86 -8.10
CA GLY A 151 -8.92 21.38 -7.34
C GLY A 151 -10.26 20.86 -7.86
N PRO A 152 -11.26 21.72 -8.07
CA PRO A 152 -12.57 21.30 -8.56
C PRO A 152 -12.57 20.71 -9.98
N ALA A 153 -11.53 21.00 -10.77
CA ALA A 153 -11.35 20.45 -12.12
C ALA A 153 -10.57 19.12 -12.14
N LEU A 154 -10.21 18.58 -10.98
CA LEU A 154 -9.52 17.29 -10.91
C LEU A 154 -10.42 16.19 -11.44
N GLN A 155 -9.97 15.49 -12.48
CA GLN A 155 -10.71 14.44 -13.18
C GLN A 155 -9.94 13.13 -13.13
N LEU A 156 -10.65 12.01 -13.00
CA LEU A 156 -10.09 10.66 -13.13
C LEU A 156 -10.16 10.18 -14.58
N PHE A 157 -9.09 9.52 -15.01
CA PHE A 157 -9.01 8.90 -16.33
C PHE A 157 -8.45 7.49 -16.19
N LEU A 158 -9.07 6.53 -16.90
CA LEU A 158 -8.49 5.21 -17.06
C LEU A 158 -7.62 5.19 -18.31
N VAL A 159 -6.41 4.67 -18.16
CA VAL A 159 -5.40 4.60 -19.23
C VAL A 159 -4.83 3.20 -19.34
N ASP A 160 -4.34 2.83 -20.52
CA ASP A 160 -3.48 1.68 -20.72
C ASP A 160 -2.12 1.96 -20.05
N ALA A 161 -1.69 1.03 -19.20
CA ALA A 161 -0.45 1.13 -18.46
C ALA A 161 0.61 0.12 -18.93
N SER A 162 0.33 -0.66 -19.97
CA SER A 162 1.16 -1.80 -20.38
C SER A 162 2.33 -1.43 -21.29
N ASP A 163 2.34 -0.24 -21.91
CA ASP A 163 3.39 0.18 -22.83
C ASP A 163 4.71 0.51 -22.09
N PRO A 164 5.76 -0.34 -22.22
CA PRO A 164 7.03 -0.12 -21.53
C PRO A 164 7.78 1.13 -21.99
N ALA A 165 7.51 1.66 -23.19
CA ALA A 165 8.13 2.89 -23.67
C ALA A 165 7.74 4.13 -22.85
N ARG A 166 6.71 4.03 -22.02
CA ARG A 166 6.22 5.07 -21.12
C ARG A 166 6.73 4.96 -19.68
N HIS A 167 7.50 3.91 -19.38
CA HIS A 167 7.99 3.60 -18.05
C HIS A 167 9.41 4.15 -17.86
N ASP A 168 9.61 4.94 -16.81
CA ASP A 168 10.92 5.36 -16.33
C ASP A 168 11.13 4.80 -14.91
N HIS A 169 11.73 3.62 -14.84
CA HIS A 169 12.06 2.92 -13.59
C HIS A 169 13.21 3.59 -12.83
N ASP A 170 14.14 4.23 -13.52
CA ASP A 170 15.33 4.86 -12.93
C ASP A 170 14.96 6.06 -12.05
N SER A 171 13.77 6.63 -12.26
CA SER A 171 13.23 7.70 -11.43
C SER A 171 12.84 7.26 -10.00
N TRP A 172 12.85 5.96 -9.68
CA TRP A 172 12.65 5.42 -8.33
C TRP A 172 13.99 5.11 -7.64
N ASP A 173 14.74 6.16 -7.33
CA ASP A 173 15.99 6.05 -6.55
C ASP A 173 15.68 6.13 -5.04
N MET A 174 14.99 5.11 -4.51
CA MET A 174 14.57 5.01 -3.12
C MET A 174 15.20 3.80 -2.44
N ALA A 175 15.54 3.94 -1.15
CA ALA A 175 16.12 2.86 -0.36
C ALA A 175 15.13 1.74 0.02
N GLY A 176 13.83 1.95 -0.19
CA GLY A 176 12.76 1.00 0.09
C GLY A 176 11.73 0.91 -1.02
N MET A 177 10.88 -0.10 -0.93
CA MET A 177 9.80 -0.37 -1.88
C MET A 177 10.28 -0.58 -3.33
N GLN A 178 11.50 -1.05 -3.51
CA GLN A 178 12.07 -1.28 -4.84
C GLN A 178 11.28 -2.33 -5.63
N ALA A 179 10.83 -3.39 -4.96
CA ALA A 179 10.04 -4.45 -5.57
C ALA A 179 8.62 -4.02 -5.98
N SER A 180 8.18 -2.80 -5.63
CA SER A 180 6.93 -2.23 -6.12
C SER A 180 6.99 -1.77 -7.57
N CYS A 181 8.16 -1.85 -8.22
CA CYS A 181 8.41 -1.37 -9.57
C CYS A 181 7.79 0.01 -9.81
N SER A 182 8.05 0.92 -8.88
CA SER A 182 7.59 2.30 -8.99
C SER A 182 8.50 3.10 -9.90
N GLY A 183 7.99 4.24 -10.39
CA GLY A 183 8.76 5.12 -11.24
C GLY A 183 7.94 6.30 -11.74
N THR A 184 8.33 6.81 -12.89
CA THR A 184 7.57 7.83 -13.64
C THR A 184 6.87 7.18 -14.83
N PHE A 185 5.63 7.60 -15.08
CA PHE A 185 4.84 7.17 -16.23
C PHE A 185 4.50 8.36 -17.13
N ASP A 186 4.85 8.25 -18.41
CA ASP A 186 4.60 9.29 -19.41
C ASP A 186 3.18 9.18 -19.97
N CYS A 187 2.38 10.25 -19.78
CA CYS A 187 1.01 10.35 -20.25
C CYS A 187 0.87 11.05 -21.61
N ASP A 188 1.95 11.58 -22.20
CA ASP A 188 1.87 12.39 -23.42
C ASP A 188 1.21 11.64 -24.58
N GLY A 189 0.17 12.28 -25.13
CA GLY A 189 -0.58 11.75 -26.28
C GLY A 189 -1.46 10.54 -25.97
N LEU A 190 -1.50 10.07 -24.70
CA LEU A 190 -2.28 8.90 -24.33
C LEU A 190 -3.78 9.19 -24.46
N ALA A 191 -4.49 8.30 -25.14
CA ALA A 191 -5.97 8.33 -25.14
C ALA A 191 -6.46 7.88 -23.77
N ALA A 192 -7.40 8.59 -23.19
CA ALA A 192 -7.85 8.36 -21.83
C ALA A 192 -9.37 8.42 -21.73
N GLU A 193 -9.94 7.48 -21.02
CA GLU A 193 -11.36 7.43 -20.77
C GLU A 193 -11.70 8.03 -19.41
N PRO A 194 -12.57 9.05 -19.34
CA PRO A 194 -12.95 9.67 -18.10
C PRO A 194 -13.76 8.71 -17.21
N ILE A 195 -13.49 8.75 -15.90
CA ILE A 195 -14.26 8.06 -14.88
C ILE A 195 -14.96 9.10 -14.00
N GLY A 196 -16.28 9.09 -14.02
CA GLY A 196 -17.10 10.08 -13.33
C GLY A 196 -16.91 11.51 -13.85
N GLY A 197 -17.40 12.47 -13.09
CA GLY A 197 -17.22 13.89 -13.38
C GLY A 197 -16.01 14.52 -12.68
N PRO A 198 -15.71 15.81 -12.98
CA PRO A 198 -14.69 16.54 -12.24
C PRO A 198 -15.00 16.61 -10.73
N GLY A 199 -13.96 16.53 -9.90
CA GLY A 199 -14.06 16.65 -8.45
C GLY A 199 -14.48 15.37 -7.70
N VAL A 200 -15.02 14.34 -8.37
CA VAL A 200 -15.53 13.12 -7.71
C VAL A 200 -14.46 12.37 -6.92
N TYR A 201 -13.19 12.47 -7.32
CA TYR A 201 -12.09 11.76 -6.65
C TYR A 201 -11.91 12.16 -5.18
N THR A 202 -12.23 13.40 -4.84
CA THR A 202 -12.05 13.94 -3.48
C THR A 202 -13.30 13.85 -2.62
N VAL A 203 -14.34 13.16 -3.09
CA VAL A 203 -15.60 12.99 -2.36
C VAL A 203 -15.44 11.89 -1.31
N GLU A 204 -15.84 12.22 -0.06
CA GLU A 204 -15.89 11.25 1.03
C GLU A 204 -17.18 10.39 0.94
N PRO A 205 -17.17 9.18 1.46
CA PRO A 205 -16.13 8.50 2.26
C PRO A 205 -15.06 7.78 1.43
N PHE A 206 -15.01 7.96 0.11
CA PHE A 206 -14.18 7.14 -0.78
C PHE A 206 -12.75 7.63 -0.92
N PHE A 207 -12.49 8.90 -0.61
CA PHE A 207 -11.16 9.50 -0.69
C PHE A 207 -10.33 9.22 0.56
N VAL A 208 -10.44 10.07 1.59
CA VAL A 208 -9.68 9.90 2.83
C VAL A 208 -10.26 8.76 3.66
N GLY A 209 -11.58 8.58 3.63
CA GLY A 209 -12.26 7.44 4.25
C GLY A 209 -11.79 6.07 3.72
N GLY A 210 -11.21 6.01 2.50
CA GLY A 210 -10.60 4.81 1.96
C GLY A 210 -9.21 4.48 2.53
N THR A 211 -8.58 5.35 3.33
CA THR A 211 -7.20 5.18 3.82
C THR A 211 -7.02 4.09 4.88
N TRP A 212 -8.10 3.49 5.39
CA TRP A 212 -8.03 2.26 6.19
C TRP A 212 -7.28 1.13 5.47
N ARG A 213 -7.33 1.08 4.13
CA ARG A 213 -6.56 0.12 3.33
C ARG A 213 -5.06 0.30 3.53
N ILE A 214 -4.60 1.55 3.55
CA ILE A 214 -3.19 1.87 3.81
C ILE A 214 -2.81 1.48 5.24
N ALA A 215 -3.69 1.72 6.22
CA ALA A 215 -3.46 1.29 7.60
C ALA A 215 -3.38 -0.25 7.72
N ALA A 216 -4.19 -0.99 6.98
CA ALA A 216 -4.13 -2.46 6.94
C ALA A 216 -2.80 -2.97 6.35
N VAL A 217 -2.33 -2.38 5.26
CA VAL A 217 -1.01 -2.68 4.66
C VAL A 217 0.12 -2.32 5.62
N THR A 218 0.08 -1.13 6.24
CA THR A 218 1.11 -0.70 7.21
C THR A 218 1.17 -1.66 8.40
N LEU A 219 0.01 -2.06 8.94
CA LEU A 219 -0.04 -3.04 10.03
C LEU A 219 0.53 -4.39 9.60
N GLY A 220 0.24 -4.85 8.37
CA GLY A 220 0.86 -6.05 7.81
C GLY A 220 2.39 -5.95 7.79
N GLY A 221 2.92 -4.84 7.32
CA GLY A 221 4.36 -4.59 7.34
C GLY A 221 4.96 -4.58 8.75
N ILE A 222 4.24 -4.03 9.74
CA ILE A 222 4.68 -4.07 11.15
C ILE A 222 4.72 -5.51 11.66
N VAL A 223 3.69 -6.31 11.40
CA VAL A 223 3.64 -7.73 11.80
C VAL A 223 4.79 -8.50 11.14
N GLY A 224 4.99 -8.35 9.83
CA GLY A 224 6.10 -8.97 9.12
C GLY A 224 7.47 -8.61 9.70
N LEU A 225 7.67 -7.35 10.04
CA LEU A 225 8.93 -6.89 10.65
C LEU A 225 9.20 -7.57 12.01
N ILE A 226 8.16 -7.69 12.86
CA ILE A 226 8.26 -8.37 14.16
C ILE A 226 8.52 -9.86 13.96
N GLU A 227 7.86 -10.51 13.00
CA GLU A 227 8.07 -11.94 12.71
C GLU A 227 9.49 -12.19 12.17
N HIS A 228 10.04 -11.30 11.35
CA HIS A 228 11.44 -11.36 10.94
C HIS A 228 12.38 -11.27 12.14
N ALA A 229 12.17 -10.30 13.03
CA ALA A 229 12.97 -10.17 14.25
C ALA A 229 12.85 -11.42 15.15
N GLY A 230 11.64 -11.94 15.34
CA GLY A 230 11.37 -13.16 16.09
C GLY A 230 12.09 -14.38 15.52
N ARG A 231 12.18 -14.50 14.19
CA ARG A 231 12.95 -15.57 13.52
C ARG A 231 14.44 -15.46 13.82
N VAL A 232 15.02 -14.27 13.66
CA VAL A 232 16.43 -14.02 13.96
C VAL A 232 16.77 -14.33 15.42
N LEU A 233 15.90 -13.92 16.35
CA LEU A 233 16.10 -14.19 17.78
C LEU A 233 15.99 -15.69 18.11
N ARG A 234 15.08 -16.43 17.46
CA ARG A 234 15.00 -17.90 17.60
C ARG A 234 16.26 -18.59 17.09
N GLU A 235 16.76 -18.22 15.92
CA GLU A 235 18.00 -18.76 15.35
C GLU A 235 19.21 -18.52 16.25
N ARG A 236 19.21 -17.43 17.02
CA ARG A 236 20.23 -17.10 18.02
C ARG A 236 20.01 -17.73 19.41
N GLY A 237 18.89 -18.44 19.61
CA GLY A 237 18.51 -18.96 20.93
C GLY A 237 18.14 -17.87 21.95
N GLN A 238 17.73 -16.69 21.48
CA GLN A 238 17.47 -15.48 22.30
C GLN A 238 15.98 -15.12 22.39
N GLN A 239 15.07 -15.94 21.88
CA GLN A 239 13.63 -15.69 21.85
C GLN A 239 12.99 -15.47 23.23
N GLY A 240 13.59 -16.00 24.28
CA GLY A 240 13.15 -15.83 25.68
C GLY A 240 13.91 -14.76 26.46
N ALA A 241 14.84 -14.05 25.84
CA ALA A 241 15.63 -13.02 26.54
C ALA A 241 14.75 -11.82 26.91
N GLU A 242 14.66 -11.51 28.22
CA GLU A 242 13.78 -10.45 28.76
C GLU A 242 13.98 -9.11 28.08
N ALA A 243 15.22 -8.74 27.76
CA ALA A 243 15.53 -7.48 27.09
C ALA A 243 14.86 -7.36 25.70
N HIS A 244 14.75 -8.47 24.94
CA HIS A 244 14.07 -8.47 23.64
C HIS A 244 12.55 -8.49 23.83
N LEU A 245 12.05 -9.28 24.79
CA LEU A 245 10.64 -9.29 25.12
C LEU A 245 10.13 -7.90 25.54
N MET A 246 10.87 -7.21 26.42
CA MET A 246 10.54 -5.85 26.87
C MET A 246 10.52 -4.81 25.73
N ARG A 247 11.30 -5.01 24.68
CA ARG A 247 11.33 -4.09 23.52
C ARG A 247 10.23 -4.38 22.52
N LEU A 248 9.93 -5.65 22.25
CA LEU A 248 9.00 -6.07 21.19
C LEU A 248 7.55 -6.23 21.66
N ALA A 249 7.32 -6.60 22.92
CA ALA A 249 5.98 -6.80 23.46
C ALA A 249 5.09 -5.53 23.38
N PRO A 250 5.56 -4.31 23.70
CA PRO A 250 4.73 -3.11 23.57
C PRO A 250 4.25 -2.87 22.14
N ILE A 251 5.07 -3.22 21.14
CA ILE A 251 4.71 -3.12 19.73
C ILE A 251 3.65 -4.16 19.38
N SER A 252 3.86 -5.41 19.78
CA SER A 252 2.93 -6.51 19.54
C SER A 252 1.56 -6.25 20.16
N VAL A 253 1.51 -5.76 21.41
CA VAL A 253 0.25 -5.41 22.11
C VAL A 253 -0.51 -4.33 21.34
N ARG A 254 0.18 -3.27 20.92
CA ARG A 254 -0.43 -2.17 20.15
C ARG A 254 -0.87 -2.62 18.75
N ALA A 255 -0.12 -3.51 18.10
CA ALA A 255 -0.49 -4.08 16.80
C ALA A 255 -1.78 -4.91 16.89
N VAL A 256 -1.90 -5.74 17.95
CA VAL A 256 -3.14 -6.51 18.23
C VAL A 256 -4.32 -5.57 18.49
N ALA A 257 -4.12 -4.50 19.27
CA ALA A 257 -5.16 -3.53 19.59
C ALA A 257 -5.55 -2.64 18.38
N ALA A 258 -4.64 -2.36 17.45
CA ALA A 258 -4.91 -1.57 16.25
C ALA A 258 -5.79 -2.31 15.23
N TRP A 259 -5.74 -3.63 15.19
CA TRP A 259 -6.45 -4.41 14.18
C TRP A 259 -7.99 -4.26 14.24
N PRO A 260 -8.67 -4.39 15.37
CA PRO A 260 -10.12 -4.13 15.46
C PRO A 260 -10.50 -2.71 15.01
N ALA A 261 -9.68 -1.70 15.33
CA ALA A 261 -9.94 -0.32 14.90
C ALA A 261 -9.90 -0.18 13.37
N ILE A 262 -8.94 -0.85 12.70
CA ILE A 262 -8.87 -0.88 11.22
C ILE A 262 -10.09 -1.57 10.62
N LEU A 263 -10.52 -2.71 11.19
CA LEU A 263 -11.72 -3.42 10.74
C LEU A 263 -12.98 -2.56 10.92
N ARG A 264 -13.10 -1.85 12.04
CA ARG A 264 -14.19 -0.90 12.27
C ARG A 264 -14.19 0.21 11.23
N ALA A 265 -13.05 0.87 11.01
CA ALA A 265 -12.93 1.91 9.98
C ALA A 265 -13.29 1.39 8.58
N ALA A 266 -12.88 0.17 8.25
CA ALA A 266 -13.20 -0.46 6.97
C ALA A 266 -14.72 -0.72 6.81
N ARG A 267 -15.37 -1.30 7.82
CA ARG A 267 -16.83 -1.53 7.82
C ARG A 267 -17.60 -0.22 7.70
N PHE A 268 -17.24 0.74 8.54
CA PHE A 268 -17.93 2.03 8.59
C PHE A 268 -17.80 2.76 7.24
N ALA A 269 -16.59 2.93 6.71
CA ALA A 269 -16.36 3.67 5.46
C ALA A 269 -17.01 3.04 4.22
N THR A 270 -17.31 1.75 4.25
CA THR A 270 -17.92 1.02 3.10
C THR A 270 -19.39 0.70 3.32
N GLY A 271 -19.92 0.93 4.53
CA GLY A 271 -21.30 0.66 4.90
C GLY A 271 -22.22 1.87 4.72
N PRO A 272 -23.53 1.66 4.95
CA PRO A 272 -24.53 2.73 4.87
C PRO A 272 -24.23 3.91 5.81
N ASP A 273 -23.71 3.62 7.01
CA ASP A 273 -23.41 4.62 8.02
C ASP A 273 -22.33 5.59 7.60
N GLY A 274 -21.28 5.07 6.95
CA GLY A 274 -20.21 5.91 6.39
C GLY A 274 -20.68 6.76 5.20
N HIS A 275 -21.68 6.32 4.44
CA HIS A 275 -22.29 7.15 3.43
C HIS A 275 -23.17 8.26 4.05
N ALA A 276 -23.82 7.98 5.17
CA ALA A 276 -24.63 8.96 5.92
C ALA A 276 -23.74 9.96 6.69
N ALA A 277 -22.56 9.52 7.18
CA ALA A 277 -21.61 10.32 7.94
C ALA A 277 -20.19 10.27 7.32
N PRO A 278 -20.00 10.80 6.10
CA PRO A 278 -18.77 10.61 5.33
C PRO A 278 -17.53 11.24 5.98
N GLU A 279 -17.69 12.33 6.73
CA GLU A 279 -16.60 12.94 7.49
C GLU A 279 -16.15 12.06 8.66
N GLU A 280 -17.08 11.38 9.34
CA GLU A 280 -16.73 10.44 10.41
C GLU A 280 -15.96 9.23 9.86
N ALA A 281 -16.39 8.70 8.72
CA ALA A 281 -15.66 7.64 8.03
C ALA A 281 -14.22 8.05 7.69
N ALA A 282 -14.02 9.27 7.21
CA ALA A 282 -12.70 9.83 6.93
C ALA A 282 -11.86 9.96 8.21
N VAL A 283 -12.43 10.44 9.31
CA VAL A 283 -11.74 10.61 10.60
C VAL A 283 -11.32 9.27 11.18
N LEU A 284 -12.17 8.26 11.17
CA LEU A 284 -11.84 6.91 11.65
C LEU A 284 -10.70 6.29 10.85
N SER A 285 -10.74 6.40 9.52
CA SER A 285 -9.70 5.88 8.63
C SER A 285 -8.37 6.59 8.82
N VAL A 286 -8.38 7.93 8.93
CA VAL A 286 -7.20 8.74 9.22
C VAL A 286 -6.59 8.37 10.56
N SER A 287 -7.41 8.16 11.59
CA SER A 287 -6.93 7.79 12.92
C SER A 287 -6.19 6.45 12.91
N CYS A 288 -6.70 5.46 12.17
CA CYS A 288 -6.01 4.18 11.95
C CYS A 288 -4.67 4.38 11.22
N ARG A 289 -4.65 5.26 10.21
CA ARG A 289 -3.43 5.55 9.45
C ARG A 289 -2.36 6.24 10.29
N LEU A 290 -2.74 7.24 11.10
CA LEU A 290 -1.84 7.92 12.03
C LEU A 290 -1.28 6.96 13.09
N LEU A 291 -2.16 6.16 13.70
CA LEU A 291 -1.78 5.14 14.68
C LEU A 291 -0.77 4.15 14.12
N THR A 292 -1.01 3.63 12.91
CA THR A 292 -0.12 2.62 12.31
C THR A 292 1.19 3.23 11.84
N GLU A 293 1.24 4.51 11.44
CA GLU A 293 2.49 5.20 11.13
C GLU A 293 3.38 5.33 12.38
N GLU A 294 2.84 5.80 13.50
CA GLU A 294 3.58 5.90 14.77
C GLU A 294 4.04 4.53 15.27
N LEU A 295 3.15 3.54 15.22
CA LEU A 295 3.48 2.18 15.58
C LEU A 295 4.59 1.58 14.70
N GLY A 296 4.58 1.88 13.40
CA GLY A 296 5.61 1.44 12.47
C GLY A 296 6.98 2.05 12.76
N GLN A 297 7.04 3.32 13.12
CA GLN A 297 8.28 3.98 13.55
C GLN A 297 8.85 3.33 14.82
N ASP A 298 8.00 3.09 15.82
CA ASP A 298 8.39 2.44 17.06
C ASP A 298 8.83 0.99 16.82
N ALA A 299 8.16 0.26 15.90
CA ALA A 299 8.50 -1.10 15.52
C ALA A 299 9.90 -1.19 14.90
N ILE A 300 10.22 -0.30 13.97
CA ILE A 300 11.56 -0.24 13.36
C ILE A 300 12.60 -0.02 14.45
N ALA A 301 12.42 0.98 15.32
CA ALA A 301 13.36 1.28 16.39
C ALA A 301 13.51 0.13 17.40
N ALA A 302 12.45 -0.60 17.72
CA ALA A 302 12.49 -1.76 18.62
C ALA A 302 13.23 -2.94 17.98
N VAL A 303 12.99 -3.21 16.70
CA VAL A 303 13.64 -4.29 15.96
C VAL A 303 15.13 -4.02 15.75
N GLU A 304 15.51 -2.79 15.40
CA GLU A 304 16.92 -2.37 15.30
C GLU A 304 17.70 -2.66 16.59
N ARG A 305 17.11 -2.32 17.75
CA ARG A 305 17.74 -2.57 19.05
C ARG A 305 17.76 -4.05 19.45
N SER A 306 16.89 -4.88 18.83
CA SER A 306 16.80 -6.30 19.16
C SER A 306 17.64 -7.18 18.21
N VAL A 307 17.61 -6.91 16.93
CA VAL A 307 18.36 -7.65 15.90
C VAL A 307 19.79 -7.14 15.81
N GLY A 308 19.98 -5.82 15.94
CA GLY A 308 21.29 -5.16 15.94
C GLY A 308 21.88 -4.99 14.55
N LEU A 309 23.20 -4.85 14.48
CA LEU A 309 23.93 -4.45 13.28
C LEU A 309 23.73 -5.37 12.07
N SER A 310 23.41 -6.64 12.29
CA SER A 310 23.23 -7.60 11.19
C SER A 310 22.11 -7.23 10.22
N MET A 311 21.06 -6.51 10.67
CA MET A 311 19.98 -6.08 9.80
C MET A 311 20.38 -4.98 8.80
N PHE A 312 21.53 -4.33 9.01
CA PHE A 312 22.03 -3.27 8.13
C PHE A 312 22.90 -3.80 6.98
N THR A 313 23.13 -5.12 6.88
CA THR A 313 23.72 -5.68 5.68
C THR A 313 22.76 -5.53 4.51
N THR A 314 23.29 -5.34 3.31
CA THR A 314 22.51 -4.97 2.11
C THR A 314 21.40 -5.98 1.81
N ASP A 315 21.69 -7.28 1.97
CA ASP A 315 20.77 -8.37 1.61
C ASP A 315 19.99 -8.93 2.81
N ASP A 316 20.06 -8.30 4.00
CA ASP A 316 19.31 -8.77 5.16
C ASP A 316 17.80 -8.55 4.95
N PRO A 317 16.98 -9.61 5.05
CA PRO A 317 15.55 -9.49 4.80
C PRO A 317 14.83 -8.64 5.86
N THR A 318 15.30 -8.61 7.13
CA THR A 318 14.74 -7.76 8.18
C THR A 318 15.00 -6.29 7.89
N GLY A 319 16.25 -5.98 7.50
CA GLY A 319 16.64 -4.63 7.12
C GLY A 319 15.92 -4.13 5.87
N ARG A 320 15.74 -4.99 4.87
CA ARG A 320 14.93 -4.67 3.69
C ARG A 320 13.49 -4.36 4.08
N HIS A 321 12.86 -5.23 4.87
CA HIS A 321 11.48 -5.05 5.31
C HIS A 321 11.29 -3.75 6.12
N ALA A 322 12.27 -3.40 6.97
CA ALA A 322 12.27 -2.13 7.72
C ALA A 322 12.36 -0.90 6.79
N ARG A 323 13.21 -0.96 5.75
CA ARG A 323 13.31 0.12 4.75
C ARG A 323 12.02 0.26 3.95
N ASP A 324 11.43 -0.86 3.53
CA ASP A 324 10.16 -0.88 2.80
C ASP A 324 9.03 -0.28 3.65
N LEU A 325 8.92 -0.67 4.93
CA LEU A 325 7.95 -0.12 5.87
C LEU A 325 8.18 1.37 6.10
N SER A 326 9.44 1.80 6.31
CA SER A 326 9.79 3.20 6.48
C SER A 326 9.41 4.05 5.26
N CYS A 327 9.59 3.52 4.05
CA CYS A 327 9.21 4.19 2.81
C CYS A 327 7.68 4.25 2.65
N TYR A 328 6.99 3.10 2.81
CA TYR A 328 5.56 2.98 2.56
C TYR A 328 4.70 3.86 3.48
N MET A 329 5.02 3.92 4.77
CA MET A 329 4.20 4.66 5.75
C MET A 329 4.33 6.19 5.63
N ARG A 330 5.26 6.73 4.86
CA ARG A 330 5.45 8.18 4.72
C ARG A 330 4.25 8.84 4.05
N GLN A 331 3.81 9.94 4.62
CA GLN A 331 2.62 10.66 4.20
C GLN A 331 2.96 12.12 3.89
N ALA A 332 2.56 12.59 2.73
CA ALA A 332 2.77 13.98 2.32
C ALA A 332 1.93 14.99 3.13
N THR A 333 0.83 14.51 3.79
CA THR A 333 -0.19 15.37 4.41
C THR A 333 -0.46 14.99 5.87
N ARG A 334 0.53 14.43 6.57
CA ARG A 334 0.37 13.97 7.96
C ARG A 334 -0.20 15.04 8.90
N ASP A 335 0.34 16.26 8.83
CA ASP A 335 -0.10 17.36 9.70
C ASP A 335 -1.55 17.78 9.40
N ALA A 336 -1.97 17.75 8.14
CA ALA A 336 -3.37 17.99 7.77
C ALA A 336 -4.30 16.90 8.31
N PHE A 337 -3.86 15.65 8.34
CA PHE A 337 -4.61 14.54 8.95
C PHE A 337 -4.71 14.67 10.47
N LEU A 338 -3.63 15.01 11.15
CA LEU A 338 -3.66 15.30 12.59
C LEU A 338 -4.62 16.45 12.92
N LEU A 339 -4.57 17.52 12.13
CA LEU A 339 -5.46 18.66 12.31
C LEU A 339 -6.92 18.29 12.07
N ARG A 340 -7.21 17.46 11.03
CA ARG A 340 -8.56 16.94 10.76
C ARG A 340 -9.07 16.11 11.93
N ALA A 341 -8.30 15.16 12.41
CA ALA A 341 -8.65 14.34 13.58
C ALA A 341 -8.86 15.19 14.84
N GLY A 342 -7.95 16.14 15.11
CA GLY A 342 -8.05 17.06 16.24
C GLY A 342 -9.34 17.90 16.20
N ARG A 343 -9.71 18.44 15.06
CA ARG A 343 -10.96 19.18 14.87
C ARG A 343 -12.19 18.31 15.11
N ALA A 344 -12.17 17.06 14.65
CA ALA A 344 -13.27 16.14 14.84
C ALA A 344 -13.42 15.72 16.32
N TYR A 345 -12.34 15.31 16.97
CA TYR A 345 -12.40 14.79 18.33
C TYR A 345 -12.51 15.86 19.42
N LEU A 346 -12.00 17.07 19.18
CA LEU A 346 -11.94 18.13 20.18
C LEU A 346 -12.77 19.36 19.81
N GLY A 347 -13.00 19.62 18.54
CA GLY A 347 -13.61 20.85 18.04
C GLY A 347 -15.06 20.69 17.55
N SER A 348 -15.55 19.48 17.33
CA SER A 348 -16.90 19.24 16.76
C SER A 348 -18.05 19.36 17.77
N GLY A 349 -17.76 19.36 19.06
CA GLY A 349 -18.76 19.29 20.13
C GLY A 349 -19.29 17.86 20.39
N LYS A 350 -18.97 16.87 19.57
CA LYS A 350 -19.28 15.45 19.79
C LYS A 350 -18.34 14.90 20.88
N PRO A 351 -18.84 14.41 22.01
CA PRO A 351 -18.01 13.86 23.08
C PRO A 351 -17.15 12.70 22.60
N LEU A 352 -15.90 12.61 23.07
CA LEU A 352 -14.96 11.55 22.65
C LEU A 352 -15.52 10.13 22.90
N ARG A 353 -16.33 9.93 23.98
CA ARG A 353 -16.96 8.63 24.27
C ARG A 353 -17.84 8.14 23.12
N GLU A 354 -18.51 9.05 22.39
CA GLU A 354 -19.39 8.70 21.28
C GLU A 354 -18.63 8.20 20.03
N TRP A 355 -17.32 8.48 19.97
CA TRP A 355 -16.44 7.90 18.95
C TRP A 355 -15.95 6.49 19.31
N LEU A 356 -16.15 6.05 20.57
CA LEU A 356 -15.74 4.73 21.04
C LEU A 356 -16.86 3.70 20.91
N ASP A 357 -18.12 4.15 20.83
CA ASP A 357 -19.28 3.27 20.77
C ASP A 357 -19.40 2.64 19.37
N ASP A 358 -19.80 1.37 19.33
CA ASP A 358 -19.90 0.58 18.07
C ASP A 358 -21.14 0.96 17.23
N ASP A 359 -22.03 1.79 17.75
CA ASP A 359 -23.26 2.27 17.10
C ASP A 359 -22.99 3.40 16.06
N LEU A 360 -21.73 3.63 15.71
CA LEU A 360 -21.31 4.48 14.60
C LEU A 360 -21.14 3.65 13.34
#